data_b25d6e019d4bc3a88511f651112f0b7b
#
_entry.id   b25d6e019d4bc3a88511f651112f0b7b
#
_cell.length_a   1.000
_cell.length_b   1.000
_cell.length_c   1.000
_cell.angle_alpha   90.00
_cell.angle_beta   90.00
_cell.angle_gamma   90.00
#
_symmetry.space_group_name_H-M   'P 1'
#
loop_
_entity.id
_entity.type
_entity.pdbx_description
1 polymer ?
#
loop_
_entity_poly.entity_id
_entity_poly.type
_entity_poly.pdbx_seq_one_letter_code
_entity_poly.pdbx_strand_id
1 'polypeptide(L)'
;MEQKIAFITQAQHVRKGALAQLCRQFGISRKTGYKWLKRYRQQGGLVALEEQSRRPSSSPRRTGGFLEERILELRRPDGWGARKIAHLLWQEGWRVSTATVHRVLLRHDQVHRTDRHTAAPHRFERAQPNELFQVDFKGPMGRSGVSDEPLSILDDHSRYGVGLYAMRDHSWERVRDCFIDVFERCGKPCQMLMDHGTPWWANQNGWGLSRLSVFLIEQDIDLIFGRVCHPQTQGKVERFHRTLARSMIKQGLPTQWHQWQERYDGFLDRYNYVRPHEAIGMQTPAQRYRRSERFYRPQTVPWQYPETLEVVRVDANGMIRWEGRRHFVCEALVHHQVAVEQLGQELLVLFRNMYVRQIDLQTSRTSAFIHPLTDLT
;
A
#
# COMPACT_ATOMS: atom_id res chain seq x y z
N MET A 1 31.03 36.12 -13.34
CA MET A 1 31.95 36.67 -12.32
C MET A 1 33.04 37.56 -13.00
N GLU A 2 33.69 37.07 -14.04
CA GLU A 2 34.78 37.78 -14.77
C GLU A 2 34.40 39.18 -15.21
N GLN A 3 33.23 39.40 -15.81
CA GLN A 3 32.76 40.72 -16.26
C GLN A 3 32.65 41.72 -15.06
N LYS A 4 32.22 41.27 -13.86
CA LYS A 4 32.12 42.11 -12.68
C LYS A 4 33.51 42.51 -12.19
N ILE A 5 34.45 41.56 -12.20
CA ILE A 5 35.84 41.79 -11.79
C ILE A 5 36.49 42.80 -12.75
N ALA A 6 36.42 42.58 -14.05
CA ALA A 6 36.97 43.48 -15.07
C ALA A 6 36.41 44.92 -14.95
N PHE A 7 35.09 45.02 -14.74
CA PHE A 7 34.45 46.33 -14.49
C PHE A 7 35.01 47.03 -13.25
N ILE A 8 35.14 46.35 -12.11
CA ILE A 8 35.64 46.95 -10.86
C ILE A 8 37.09 47.38 -11.01
N THR A 9 37.94 46.55 -11.62
CA THR A 9 39.37 46.88 -11.83
C THR A 9 39.51 48.15 -12.64
N GLN A 10 38.78 48.29 -13.74
CA GLN A 10 38.81 49.51 -14.55
C GLN A 10 38.16 50.69 -13.81
N ALA A 11 37.05 50.50 -13.12
CA ALA A 11 36.34 51.56 -12.40
C ALA A 11 37.12 52.19 -11.24
N GLN A 12 38.13 51.50 -10.71
CA GLN A 12 39.04 52.06 -9.69
C GLN A 12 39.96 53.15 -10.24
N HIS A 13 40.30 53.08 -11.54
CA HIS A 13 41.25 53.99 -12.20
C HIS A 13 40.56 55.08 -13.01
N VAL A 14 39.21 55.10 -13.07
CA VAL A 14 38.45 56.07 -13.89
C VAL A 14 38.25 57.41 -13.13
N ARG A 15 38.51 58.52 -13.82
CA ARG A 15 38.25 59.91 -13.29
C ARG A 15 36.76 60.13 -13.00
N LYS A 16 36.45 61.02 -12.04
CA LYS A 16 35.06 61.44 -11.75
C LYS A 16 34.37 61.91 -13.03
N GLY A 17 33.24 61.28 -13.43
CA GLY A 17 32.48 61.59 -14.63
C GLY A 17 32.56 60.55 -15.74
N ALA A 18 33.67 59.81 -15.88
CA ALA A 18 33.81 58.79 -16.95
C ALA A 18 33.19 57.42 -16.59
N LEU A 19 32.69 57.20 -15.37
CA LEU A 19 32.02 55.94 -14.97
C LEU A 19 30.79 55.62 -15.82
N ALA A 20 30.07 56.63 -16.32
CA ALA A 20 28.93 56.47 -17.15
C ALA A 20 29.31 55.88 -18.53
N GLN A 21 30.47 56.20 -19.06
CA GLN A 21 31.01 55.66 -20.30
C GLN A 21 31.45 54.19 -20.09
N LEU A 22 32.14 53.92 -18.98
CA LEU A 22 32.53 52.57 -18.62
C LEU A 22 31.30 51.64 -18.45
N CYS A 23 30.23 52.09 -17.81
CA CYS A 23 29.01 51.34 -17.70
C CYS A 23 28.43 50.98 -19.08
N ARG A 24 28.47 51.91 -20.05
CA ARG A 24 28.03 51.66 -21.45
C ARG A 24 28.90 50.62 -22.13
N GLN A 25 30.23 50.69 -21.95
CA GLN A 25 31.15 49.70 -22.53
C GLN A 25 30.92 48.29 -22.02
N PHE A 26 30.54 48.14 -20.74
CA PHE A 26 30.22 46.86 -20.13
C PHE A 26 28.74 46.44 -20.30
N GLY A 27 27.92 47.19 -21.04
CA GLY A 27 26.51 46.89 -21.26
C GLY A 27 25.65 46.87 -19.96
N ILE A 28 26.06 47.63 -18.91
CA ILE A 28 25.37 47.69 -17.62
C ILE A 28 24.78 49.08 -17.35
N SER A 29 23.70 49.11 -16.56
CA SER A 29 23.16 50.42 -16.12
C SER A 29 24.10 51.12 -15.14
N ARG A 30 24.08 52.47 -15.13
CA ARG A 30 24.80 53.26 -14.10
C ARG A 30 24.48 52.79 -12.70
N LYS A 31 23.20 52.50 -12.41
CA LYS A 31 22.74 51.98 -11.10
C LYS A 31 23.46 50.69 -10.72
N THR A 32 23.61 49.76 -11.69
CA THR A 32 24.32 48.49 -11.48
C THR A 32 25.81 48.74 -11.22
N GLY A 33 26.45 49.58 -12.00
CA GLY A 33 27.88 49.93 -11.81
C GLY A 33 28.17 50.56 -10.46
N TYR A 34 27.38 51.56 -10.04
CA TYR A 34 27.48 52.13 -8.69
C TYR A 34 27.21 51.12 -7.57
N LYS A 35 26.26 50.22 -7.75
CA LYS A 35 25.96 49.15 -6.80
C LYS A 35 27.16 48.22 -6.60
N TRP A 36 27.81 47.80 -7.69
CA TRP A 36 29.00 46.92 -7.60
C TRP A 36 30.18 47.65 -6.94
N LEU A 37 30.47 48.92 -7.30
CA LEU A 37 31.50 49.73 -6.70
C LEU A 37 31.28 49.98 -5.21
N LYS A 38 30.02 50.29 -4.83
CA LYS A 38 29.67 50.49 -3.40
C LYS A 38 29.93 49.24 -2.58
N ARG A 39 29.50 48.07 -3.10
CA ARG A 39 29.71 46.78 -2.42
C ARG A 39 31.20 46.46 -2.26
N TYR A 40 31.96 46.60 -3.34
CA TYR A 40 33.38 46.35 -3.32
C TYR A 40 34.12 47.26 -2.31
N ARG A 41 33.77 48.53 -2.23
CA ARG A 41 34.36 49.48 -1.26
C ARG A 41 33.97 49.20 0.18
N GLN A 42 32.73 48.70 0.43
CA GLN A 42 32.24 48.48 1.76
C GLN A 42 32.67 47.13 2.37
N GLN A 43 32.73 46.09 1.56
CA GLN A 43 32.98 44.72 2.04
C GLN A 43 34.42 44.24 1.78
N GLY A 44 35.16 44.92 0.90
CA GLY A 44 36.51 44.53 0.50
C GLY A 44 36.59 43.20 -0.26
N GLY A 45 37.37 43.14 -1.33
CA GLY A 45 37.64 41.91 -2.07
C GLY A 45 36.53 41.43 -2.98
N LEU A 46 36.82 40.31 -3.70
CA LEU A 46 35.97 39.76 -4.76
C LEU A 46 34.68 39.14 -4.28
N VAL A 47 34.62 38.74 -3.02
CA VAL A 47 33.42 38.18 -2.35
C VAL A 47 32.24 39.16 -2.41
N ALA A 48 32.53 40.46 -2.37
CA ALA A 48 31.51 41.51 -2.48
C ALA A 48 30.78 41.54 -3.84
N LEU A 49 31.34 40.89 -4.86
CA LEU A 49 30.75 40.78 -6.22
C LEU A 49 29.90 39.55 -6.42
N GLU A 50 29.83 38.63 -5.46
CA GLU A 50 28.92 37.52 -5.49
C GLU A 50 27.46 37.98 -5.52
N GLU A 51 26.59 37.15 -6.12
CA GLU A 51 25.16 37.46 -6.15
C GLU A 51 24.57 37.32 -4.73
N GLN A 52 24.14 38.42 -4.16
CA GLN A 52 23.43 38.41 -2.88
C GLN A 52 21.98 37.97 -3.10
N SER A 53 21.47 37.23 -2.16
CA SER A 53 20.05 36.84 -2.14
C SER A 53 19.18 38.11 -2.27
N ARG A 54 18.20 38.03 -3.17
CA ARG A 54 17.16 39.06 -3.34
C ARG A 54 16.00 38.89 -2.36
N ARG A 55 16.12 37.91 -1.45
CA ARG A 55 15.08 37.60 -0.48
C ARG A 55 14.97 38.78 0.52
N PRO A 56 13.72 39.20 0.83
CA PRO A 56 13.53 40.22 1.88
C PRO A 56 14.14 39.77 3.21
N SER A 57 14.76 40.69 3.91
CA SER A 57 15.36 40.47 5.25
C SER A 57 14.29 40.14 6.30
N SER A 58 13.06 40.59 6.12
CA SER A 58 11.92 40.29 6.99
C SER A 58 10.75 39.74 6.14
N SER A 59 9.99 38.82 6.69
CA SER A 59 8.78 38.28 6.09
C SER A 59 7.66 38.29 7.13
N PRO A 60 6.93 39.44 7.27
CA PRO A 60 5.89 39.59 8.30
C PRO A 60 4.77 38.53 8.23
N ARG A 61 4.54 37.95 7.04
CA ARG A 61 3.56 36.89 6.81
C ARG A 61 4.16 35.47 6.90
N ARG A 62 5.37 35.34 7.47
CA ARG A 62 5.96 34.01 7.69
C ARG A 62 5.13 33.25 8.69
N THR A 63 4.96 31.95 8.43
CA THR A 63 4.32 31.01 9.37
C THR A 63 5.02 31.10 10.73
N GLY A 64 4.26 31.23 11.82
CA GLY A 64 4.81 31.33 13.19
C GLY A 64 5.55 30.03 13.57
N GLY A 65 6.57 30.17 14.42
CA GLY A 65 7.45 29.06 14.80
C GLY A 65 6.72 27.86 15.39
N PHE A 66 5.72 28.10 16.24
CA PHE A 66 4.90 27.04 16.83
C PHE A 66 4.17 26.19 15.75
N LEU A 67 3.58 26.83 14.73
CA LEU A 67 2.91 26.10 13.64
C LEU A 67 3.93 25.39 12.72
N GLU A 68 5.12 25.99 12.49
CA GLU A 68 6.20 25.31 11.75
C GLU A 68 6.63 24.04 12.49
N GLU A 69 6.82 24.11 13.80
CA GLU A 69 7.19 22.94 14.60
C GLU A 69 6.11 21.85 14.59
N ARG A 70 4.84 22.23 14.75
CA ARG A 70 3.73 21.28 14.65
C ARG A 70 3.67 20.58 13.29
N ILE A 71 3.92 21.28 12.19
CA ILE A 71 4.03 20.70 10.84
C ILE A 71 5.16 19.66 10.79
N LEU A 72 6.31 19.94 11.39
CA LEU A 72 7.45 19.03 11.42
C LEU A 72 7.19 17.81 12.31
N GLU A 73 6.53 17.97 13.44
CA GLU A 73 6.11 16.88 14.31
C GLU A 73 5.20 15.89 13.56
N LEU A 74 4.20 16.40 12.83
CA LEU A 74 3.30 15.56 12.02
C LEU A 74 4.02 14.90 10.83
N ARG A 75 5.13 15.49 10.37
CA ARG A 75 5.93 14.92 9.27
C ARG A 75 6.87 13.81 9.72
N ARG A 76 7.46 13.91 10.92
CA ARG A 76 8.54 13.04 11.40
C ARG A 76 8.22 11.54 11.39
N PRO A 77 7.10 11.04 11.96
CA PRO A 77 6.89 9.61 12.13
C PRO A 77 6.75 8.85 10.81
N ASP A 78 5.90 9.34 9.91
CA ASP A 78 5.47 8.60 8.72
C ASP A 78 5.78 9.31 7.38
N GLY A 79 6.36 10.49 7.43
CA GLY A 79 6.69 11.27 6.25
C GLY A 79 5.48 11.76 5.45
N TRP A 80 4.37 12.07 6.11
CA TRP A 80 3.15 12.50 5.43
C TRP A 80 3.33 13.74 4.57
N GLY A 81 2.67 13.76 3.41
CA GLY A 81 2.68 14.89 2.49
C GLY A 81 1.87 16.09 3.00
N ALA A 82 2.10 17.24 2.40
CA ALA A 82 1.47 18.51 2.80
C ALA A 82 -0.06 18.46 2.87
N ARG A 83 -0.74 17.68 2.01
CA ARG A 83 -2.21 17.55 2.02
C ARG A 83 -2.73 16.90 3.31
N LYS A 84 -2.07 15.81 3.74
CA LYS A 84 -2.45 15.10 4.97
C LYS A 84 -2.19 15.95 6.21
N ILE A 85 -1.02 16.58 6.27
CA ILE A 85 -0.65 17.47 7.37
C ILE A 85 -1.62 18.65 7.46
N ALA A 86 -1.95 19.29 6.35
CA ALA A 86 -2.93 20.39 6.34
C ALA A 86 -4.31 19.93 6.83
N HIS A 87 -4.74 18.71 6.46
CA HIS A 87 -6.00 18.15 6.92
C HIS A 87 -6.00 17.91 8.44
N LEU A 88 -4.93 17.34 8.99
CA LEU A 88 -4.79 17.12 10.44
C LEU A 88 -4.77 18.44 11.20
N LEU A 89 -4.03 19.42 10.71
CA LEU A 89 -3.98 20.76 11.31
C LEU A 89 -5.37 21.43 11.30
N TRP A 90 -6.18 21.20 10.27
CA TRP A 90 -7.55 21.68 10.25
C TRP A 90 -8.43 21.04 11.34
N GLN A 91 -8.24 19.74 11.60
CA GLN A 91 -8.92 19.05 12.70
C GLN A 91 -8.47 19.59 14.07
N GLU A 92 -7.23 20.05 14.19
CA GLU A 92 -6.68 20.73 15.38
C GLU A 92 -7.11 22.19 15.47
N GLY A 93 -7.93 22.70 14.55
CA GLY A 93 -8.40 24.10 14.53
C GLY A 93 -7.50 25.09 13.77
N TRP A 94 -6.38 24.64 13.17
CA TRP A 94 -5.49 25.51 12.40
C TRP A 94 -5.97 25.70 10.96
N ARG A 95 -6.24 26.94 10.57
CA ARG A 95 -6.62 27.27 9.19
C ARG A 95 -5.38 27.51 8.32
N VAL A 96 -4.76 26.44 7.84
CA VAL A 96 -3.54 26.51 7.03
C VAL A 96 -3.73 25.83 5.67
N SER A 97 -3.23 26.47 4.60
CA SER A 97 -3.32 25.89 3.26
C SER A 97 -2.26 24.82 3.02
N THR A 98 -2.55 23.85 2.16
CA THR A 98 -1.58 22.84 1.70
C THR A 98 -0.30 23.49 1.15
N ALA A 99 -0.43 24.61 0.42
CA ALA A 99 0.71 25.34 -0.12
C ALA A 99 1.61 25.93 0.97
N THR A 100 1.02 26.40 2.08
CA THR A 100 1.78 26.90 3.24
C THR A 100 2.54 25.77 3.92
N VAL A 101 1.88 24.62 4.17
CA VAL A 101 2.54 23.44 4.73
C VAL A 101 3.68 22.98 3.82
N HIS A 102 3.46 22.92 2.51
CA HIS A 102 4.51 22.53 1.56
C HIS A 102 5.71 23.49 1.59
N ARG A 103 5.49 24.81 1.68
CA ARG A 103 6.57 25.81 1.81
C ARG A 103 7.37 25.65 3.10
N VAL A 104 6.70 25.30 4.20
CA VAL A 104 7.38 25.00 5.47
C VAL A 104 8.25 23.75 5.31
N LEU A 105 7.71 22.66 4.76
CA LEU A 105 8.46 21.43 4.52
C LEU A 105 9.67 21.64 3.59
N LEU A 106 9.54 22.46 2.55
CA LEU A 106 10.66 22.86 1.68
C LEU A 106 11.75 23.64 2.44
N ARG A 107 11.35 24.56 3.32
CA ARG A 107 12.28 25.38 4.11
C ARG A 107 13.14 24.54 5.04
N HIS A 108 12.61 23.42 5.50
CA HIS A 108 13.27 22.49 6.41
C HIS A 108 13.82 21.25 5.70
N ASP A 109 14.02 21.30 4.38
CA ASP A 109 14.58 20.22 3.56
C ASP A 109 13.86 18.87 3.71
N GLN A 110 12.54 18.90 3.98
CA GLN A 110 11.70 17.71 4.16
C GLN A 110 10.99 17.23 2.89
N VAL A 111 11.34 17.78 1.71
CA VAL A 111 10.74 17.42 0.42
C VAL A 111 11.79 16.89 -0.54
N HIS A 112 11.67 15.64 -0.95
CA HIS A 112 12.55 15.00 -1.92
C HIS A 112 11.84 14.85 -3.28
N ARG A 113 12.58 15.02 -4.40
CA ARG A 113 12.04 14.97 -5.77
C ARG A 113 11.48 13.60 -6.19
N THR A 114 11.87 12.53 -5.50
CA THR A 114 11.46 11.14 -5.77
C THR A 114 10.02 10.80 -5.35
N ASP A 115 9.32 11.72 -4.70
CA ASP A 115 7.98 11.46 -4.11
C ASP A 115 6.80 11.73 -5.08
N ARG A 116 7.04 11.84 -6.38
CA ARG A 116 5.95 12.01 -7.36
C ARG A 116 5.35 10.65 -7.72
N HIS A 117 4.05 10.51 -7.49
CA HIS A 117 3.28 9.32 -7.85
C HIS A 117 2.27 9.66 -8.94
N THR A 118 2.21 8.82 -9.97
CA THR A 118 1.13 8.82 -10.96
C THR A 118 -0.12 8.20 -10.33
N ALA A 119 -1.29 8.77 -10.59
CA ALA A 119 -2.56 8.20 -10.17
C ALA A 119 -2.86 6.94 -11.00
N ALA A 120 -3.39 5.89 -10.38
CA ALA A 120 -3.84 4.71 -11.10
C ALA A 120 -5.08 5.07 -11.96
N PRO A 121 -5.12 4.65 -13.25
CA PRO A 121 -6.18 5.02 -14.17
C PRO A 121 -7.55 4.41 -13.83
N HIS A 122 -7.58 3.24 -13.20
CA HIS A 122 -8.80 2.55 -12.79
C HIS A 122 -8.80 2.28 -11.29
N ARG A 123 -9.94 2.54 -10.63
CA ARG A 123 -10.17 2.24 -9.22
C ARG A 123 -11.29 1.23 -9.11
N PHE A 124 -10.94 0.03 -8.69
CA PHE A 124 -11.88 -0.94 -8.19
C PHE A 124 -12.08 -0.69 -6.68
N GLU A 125 -13.31 -0.71 -6.21
CA GLU A 125 -13.66 -0.59 -4.79
C GLU A 125 -15.00 -1.27 -4.53
N ARG A 126 -15.04 -2.15 -3.54
CA ARG A 126 -16.29 -2.77 -3.09
C ARG A 126 -17.21 -1.73 -2.43
N ALA A 127 -18.51 -1.97 -2.48
CA ALA A 127 -19.51 -1.01 -2.01
C ALA A 127 -19.52 -0.90 -0.47
N GLN A 128 -19.24 -1.98 0.24
CA GLN A 128 -19.34 -2.06 1.70
C GLN A 128 -18.08 -2.65 2.33
N PRO A 129 -17.78 -2.33 3.62
CA PRO A 129 -16.75 -3.03 4.38
C PRO A 129 -17.09 -4.52 4.50
N ASN A 130 -16.04 -5.34 4.59
CA ASN A 130 -16.11 -6.79 4.73
C ASN A 130 -16.68 -7.55 3.51
N GLU A 131 -17.02 -6.89 2.41
CA GLU A 131 -17.31 -7.61 1.16
C GLU A 131 -16.06 -8.33 0.63
N LEU A 132 -14.89 -7.68 0.73
CA LEU A 132 -13.65 -8.24 0.24
C LEU A 132 -12.47 -7.87 1.13
N PHE A 133 -11.73 -8.88 1.61
CA PHE A 133 -10.39 -8.68 2.16
C PHE A 133 -9.32 -9.00 1.11
N GLN A 134 -8.35 -8.10 0.95
CA GLN A 134 -7.14 -8.36 0.18
C GLN A 134 -6.06 -8.90 1.11
N VAL A 135 -5.46 -10.03 0.75
CA VAL A 135 -4.45 -10.73 1.54
C VAL A 135 -3.19 -10.90 0.73
N ASP A 136 -2.06 -10.56 1.33
CA ASP A 136 -0.77 -10.69 0.66
C ASP A 136 0.37 -10.71 1.68
N PHE A 137 1.47 -11.39 1.33
CA PHE A 137 2.73 -11.28 2.04
C PHE A 137 3.54 -10.12 1.51
N LYS A 138 3.97 -9.25 2.40
CA LYS A 138 4.97 -8.26 2.03
C LYS A 138 6.34 -8.95 1.94
N GLY A 139 7.00 -8.82 0.80
CA GLY A 139 8.37 -9.32 0.65
C GLY A 139 9.30 -8.81 1.76
N PRO A 140 10.47 -9.45 1.96
CA PRO A 140 11.28 -9.30 3.16
C PRO A 140 11.62 -7.85 3.50
N MET A 141 11.50 -7.51 4.77
CA MET A 141 11.90 -6.25 5.37
C MET A 141 12.88 -6.52 6.51
N GLY A 142 13.89 -5.67 6.63
CA GLY A 142 14.90 -5.81 7.67
C GLY A 142 16.24 -6.22 7.13
N ARG A 143 17.14 -6.62 8.06
CA ARG A 143 18.49 -7.10 7.75
C ARG A 143 18.53 -8.62 7.86
N SER A 144 19.49 -9.25 7.19
CA SER A 144 19.70 -10.69 7.30
C SER A 144 19.72 -11.15 8.77
N GLY A 145 19.02 -12.24 9.05
CA GLY A 145 18.86 -12.79 10.41
C GLY A 145 17.78 -12.13 11.29
N VAL A 146 17.30 -10.95 10.93
CA VAL A 146 16.22 -10.22 11.64
C VAL A 146 15.10 -9.79 10.69
N SER A 147 15.16 -10.21 9.42
CA SER A 147 14.12 -9.90 8.43
C SER A 147 12.80 -10.58 8.76
N ASP A 148 11.72 -9.95 8.33
CA ASP A 148 10.36 -10.47 8.42
C ASP A 148 9.61 -10.27 7.11
N GLU A 149 8.69 -11.17 6.79
CA GLU A 149 7.78 -11.12 5.63
C GLU A 149 6.33 -11.11 6.13
N PRO A 150 5.81 -9.95 6.56
CA PRO A 150 4.54 -9.92 7.25
C PRO A 150 3.35 -10.30 6.38
N LEU A 151 2.41 -11.03 6.98
CA LEU A 151 1.08 -11.25 6.44
C LEU A 151 0.24 -9.98 6.64
N SER A 152 -0.30 -9.44 5.55
CA SER A 152 -1.15 -8.25 5.55
C SER A 152 -2.56 -8.60 5.09
N ILE A 153 -3.56 -8.14 5.83
CA ILE A 153 -4.98 -8.32 5.53
C ILE A 153 -5.66 -6.95 5.55
N LEU A 154 -6.22 -6.54 4.42
CA LEU A 154 -6.76 -5.20 4.21
C LEU A 154 -8.20 -5.26 3.72
N ASP A 155 -9.11 -4.52 4.35
CA ASP A 155 -10.47 -4.33 3.83
C ASP A 155 -10.47 -3.45 2.58
N ASP A 156 -11.09 -3.95 1.52
CA ASP A 156 -11.08 -3.31 0.20
C ASP A 156 -11.80 -1.97 0.18
N HIS A 157 -12.94 -1.86 0.87
CA HIS A 157 -13.78 -0.66 0.89
C HIS A 157 -13.16 0.46 1.74
N SER A 158 -12.88 0.18 2.99
CA SER A 158 -12.45 1.17 3.98
C SER A 158 -10.96 1.43 3.98
N ARG A 159 -10.16 0.53 3.39
CA ARG A 159 -8.69 0.50 3.53
C ARG A 159 -8.22 0.16 4.95
N TYR A 160 -9.13 -0.30 5.82
CA TYR A 160 -8.79 -0.69 7.18
C TYR A 160 -7.88 -1.93 7.15
N GLY A 161 -6.74 -1.83 7.80
CA GLY A 161 -5.88 -2.99 8.02
C GLY A 161 -6.49 -3.84 9.13
N VAL A 162 -7.11 -4.95 8.77
CA VAL A 162 -7.74 -5.87 9.73
C VAL A 162 -6.73 -6.79 10.39
N GLY A 163 -5.58 -7.03 9.75
CA GLY A 163 -4.47 -7.82 10.26
C GLY A 163 -3.12 -7.43 9.66
N LEU A 164 -2.09 -7.48 10.49
CA LEU A 164 -0.68 -7.33 10.07
C LEU A 164 0.17 -8.14 11.07
N TYR A 165 0.70 -9.26 10.61
CA TYR A 165 1.33 -10.24 11.49
C TYR A 165 2.78 -10.48 11.11
N ALA A 166 3.66 -10.50 12.10
CA ALA A 166 5.03 -10.96 11.94
C ALA A 166 5.07 -12.47 11.72
N MET A 167 5.78 -12.90 10.68
CA MET A 167 5.77 -14.29 10.23
C MET A 167 7.19 -14.87 10.20
N ARG A 168 7.47 -15.85 11.08
CA ARG A 168 8.73 -16.62 11.01
C ARG A 168 8.72 -17.66 9.90
N ASP A 169 7.54 -18.18 9.63
CA ASP A 169 7.29 -19.16 8.59
C ASP A 169 5.89 -18.90 8.00
N HIS A 170 5.66 -19.40 6.82
CA HIS A 170 4.40 -19.26 6.08
C HIS A 170 3.62 -20.60 6.08
N SER A 171 3.75 -21.40 7.16
CA SER A 171 2.98 -22.62 7.29
C SER A 171 1.49 -22.35 7.27
N TRP A 172 0.72 -23.28 6.75
CA TRP A 172 -0.74 -23.11 6.62
C TRP A 172 -1.39 -22.98 7.99
N GLU A 173 -0.89 -23.68 9.01
CA GLU A 173 -1.36 -23.60 10.39
C GLU A 173 -1.20 -22.18 10.97
N ARG A 174 -0.02 -21.61 10.78
CA ARG A 174 0.28 -20.27 11.27
C ARG A 174 -0.60 -19.22 10.60
N VAL A 175 -0.77 -19.30 9.29
CA VAL A 175 -1.62 -18.37 8.54
C VAL A 175 -3.09 -18.54 8.90
N ARG A 176 -3.55 -19.79 9.07
CA ARG A 176 -4.90 -20.07 9.58
C ARG A 176 -5.15 -19.41 10.94
N ASP A 177 -4.21 -19.51 11.85
CA ASP A 177 -4.35 -18.94 13.19
C ASP A 177 -4.42 -17.41 13.13
N CYS A 178 -3.66 -16.76 12.23
CA CYS A 178 -3.79 -15.32 11.94
C CYS A 178 -5.20 -14.97 11.39
N PHE A 179 -5.75 -15.80 10.49
CA PHE A 179 -7.10 -15.58 9.99
C PHE A 179 -8.16 -15.76 11.08
N ILE A 180 -8.02 -16.76 11.94
CA ILE A 180 -8.92 -16.97 13.09
C ILE A 180 -8.91 -15.74 14.00
N ASP A 181 -7.74 -15.23 14.36
CA ASP A 181 -7.63 -14.01 15.18
C ASP A 181 -8.34 -12.81 14.52
N VAL A 182 -8.16 -12.62 13.21
CA VAL A 182 -8.89 -11.56 12.47
C VAL A 182 -10.41 -11.81 12.50
N PHE A 183 -10.85 -13.04 12.26
CA PHE A 183 -12.28 -13.35 12.22
C PHE A 183 -12.95 -13.21 13.60
N GLU A 184 -12.25 -13.51 14.67
CA GLU A 184 -12.73 -13.30 16.05
C GLU A 184 -12.84 -11.82 16.40
N ARG A 185 -11.86 -10.99 15.99
CA ARG A 185 -11.84 -9.55 16.27
C ARG A 185 -12.74 -8.75 15.33
N CYS A 186 -12.69 -9.03 14.05
CA CYS A 186 -13.27 -8.21 12.98
C CYS A 186 -14.53 -8.83 12.35
N GLY A 187 -14.79 -10.11 12.58
CA GLY A 187 -15.77 -10.93 11.86
C GLY A 187 -15.24 -11.36 10.47
N LYS A 188 -15.95 -12.27 9.83
CA LYS A 188 -15.56 -12.86 8.53
C LYS A 188 -15.92 -11.93 7.37
N PRO A 189 -15.08 -11.85 6.31
CA PRO A 189 -15.47 -11.21 5.05
C PRO A 189 -16.41 -12.11 4.24
N CYS A 190 -17.02 -11.55 3.20
CA CYS A 190 -17.72 -12.35 2.19
C CYS A 190 -16.71 -13.05 1.27
N GLN A 191 -15.68 -12.33 0.86
CA GLN A 191 -14.69 -12.80 -0.12
C GLN A 191 -13.27 -12.49 0.33
N MET A 192 -12.30 -13.30 -0.10
CA MET A 192 -10.87 -13.01 0.08
C MET A 192 -10.15 -13.06 -1.26
N LEU A 193 -9.40 -12.01 -1.57
CA LEU A 193 -8.56 -11.90 -2.75
C LEU A 193 -7.11 -12.20 -2.38
N MET A 194 -6.54 -13.21 -3.02
CA MET A 194 -5.18 -13.70 -2.83
C MET A 194 -4.47 -13.88 -4.18
N ASP A 195 -3.18 -14.01 -4.17
CA ASP A 195 -2.41 -14.45 -5.34
C ASP A 195 -2.41 -16.00 -5.48
N HIS A 196 -1.67 -16.53 -6.47
CA HIS A 196 -1.47 -17.97 -6.64
C HIS A 196 -0.24 -18.48 -5.86
N GLY A 197 0.06 -17.86 -4.73
CA GLY A 197 1.16 -18.25 -3.84
C GLY A 197 0.75 -19.26 -2.77
N THR A 198 1.76 -19.92 -2.18
CA THR A 198 1.55 -20.70 -0.95
C THR A 198 1.39 -19.74 0.23
N PRO A 199 0.59 -20.10 1.27
CA PRO A 199 -0.01 -21.41 1.54
C PRO A 199 -1.47 -21.57 1.05
N TRP A 200 -2.08 -20.58 0.42
CA TRP A 200 -3.49 -20.63 -0.01
C TRP A 200 -3.72 -21.23 -1.38
N TRP A 201 -2.66 -21.41 -2.19
CA TRP A 201 -2.72 -22.08 -3.47
C TRP A 201 -1.76 -23.26 -3.51
N ALA A 202 -2.23 -24.43 -3.97
CA ALA A 202 -1.39 -25.62 -4.16
C ALA A 202 -0.74 -25.60 -5.54
N ASN A 203 0.58 -25.48 -5.59
CA ASN A 203 1.37 -25.45 -6.82
C ASN A 203 1.80 -26.86 -7.30
N GLN A 204 1.48 -27.89 -6.54
CA GLN A 204 1.80 -29.29 -6.86
C GLN A 204 0.52 -30.08 -7.19
N ASN A 205 0.68 -31.23 -7.83
CA ASN A 205 -0.39 -32.20 -8.08
C ASN A 205 -1.66 -31.61 -8.74
N GLY A 206 -1.48 -30.93 -9.87
CA GLY A 206 -2.59 -30.46 -10.68
C GLY A 206 -3.15 -29.08 -10.32
N TRP A 207 -2.51 -28.34 -9.42
CA TRP A 207 -2.82 -26.96 -9.07
C TRP A 207 -4.23 -26.77 -8.49
N GLY A 208 -4.40 -25.89 -7.54
CA GLY A 208 -5.74 -25.59 -7.03
C GLY A 208 -5.77 -25.31 -5.53
N LEU A 209 -6.80 -25.83 -4.86
CA LEU A 209 -7.02 -25.58 -3.45
C LEU A 209 -5.93 -26.20 -2.56
N SER A 210 -5.54 -25.44 -1.56
CA SER A 210 -4.76 -25.91 -0.42
C SER A 210 -5.67 -26.24 0.78
N ARG A 211 -5.12 -26.84 1.84
CA ARG A 211 -5.85 -27.02 3.11
C ARG A 211 -6.39 -25.70 3.68
N LEU A 212 -5.63 -24.62 3.51
CA LEU A 212 -6.03 -23.30 3.95
C LEU A 212 -7.21 -22.76 3.13
N SER A 213 -7.20 -22.97 1.80
CA SER A 213 -8.32 -22.62 0.93
C SER A 213 -9.59 -23.38 1.31
N VAL A 214 -9.47 -24.69 1.57
CA VAL A 214 -10.60 -25.52 2.04
C VAL A 214 -11.15 -24.97 3.35
N PHE A 215 -10.29 -24.68 4.32
CA PHE A 215 -10.71 -24.06 5.58
C PHE A 215 -11.49 -22.75 5.37
N LEU A 216 -11.05 -21.88 4.46
CA LEU A 216 -11.74 -20.61 4.18
C LEU A 216 -13.11 -20.84 3.56
N ILE A 217 -13.22 -21.77 2.58
CA ILE A 217 -14.50 -22.12 1.96
C ILE A 217 -15.46 -22.75 3.00
N GLU A 218 -14.93 -23.56 3.94
CA GLU A 218 -15.71 -24.11 5.06
C GLU A 218 -16.21 -23.04 6.03
N GLN A 219 -15.57 -21.88 6.05
CA GLN A 219 -16.04 -20.70 6.78
C GLN A 219 -17.00 -19.82 5.97
N ASP A 220 -17.52 -20.30 4.84
CA ASP A 220 -18.40 -19.58 3.94
C ASP A 220 -17.76 -18.28 3.37
N ILE A 221 -16.49 -18.34 3.03
CA ILE A 221 -15.72 -17.25 2.44
C ILE A 221 -15.39 -17.65 1.01
N ASP A 222 -15.83 -16.84 0.03
CA ASP A 222 -15.50 -17.05 -1.36
C ASP A 222 -14.05 -16.65 -1.66
N LEU A 223 -13.35 -17.45 -2.43
CA LEU A 223 -11.97 -17.20 -2.80
C LEU A 223 -11.89 -16.61 -4.19
N ILE A 224 -11.15 -15.52 -4.30
CA ILE A 224 -10.81 -14.89 -5.57
C ILE A 224 -9.29 -14.92 -5.70
N PHE A 225 -8.83 -15.55 -6.79
CA PHE A 225 -7.40 -15.53 -7.10
C PHE A 225 -7.12 -14.51 -8.19
N GLY A 226 -6.13 -13.64 -7.95
CA GLY A 226 -5.73 -12.62 -8.91
C GLY A 226 -5.30 -13.27 -10.24
N ARG A 227 -5.70 -12.68 -11.38
CA ARG A 227 -5.21 -13.17 -12.69
C ARG A 227 -3.69 -13.07 -12.73
N VAL A 228 -3.03 -14.12 -13.20
CA VAL A 228 -1.58 -14.11 -13.43
C VAL A 228 -1.22 -12.92 -14.34
N CYS A 229 -0.25 -12.12 -13.91
CA CYS A 229 0.22 -10.89 -14.61
C CYS A 229 -0.76 -9.70 -14.66
N HIS A 230 -1.78 -9.63 -13.79
CA HIS A 230 -2.61 -8.43 -13.63
C HIS A 230 -2.43 -7.77 -12.24
N PRO A 231 -1.37 -6.96 -12.03
CA PRO A 231 -1.05 -6.36 -10.73
C PRO A 231 -2.10 -5.36 -10.23
N GLN A 232 -3.04 -4.95 -11.07
CA GLN A 232 -4.07 -3.97 -10.71
C GLN A 232 -5.07 -4.50 -9.67
N THR A 233 -5.22 -5.81 -9.55
CA THR A 233 -6.21 -6.43 -8.66
C THR A 233 -5.82 -6.29 -7.18
N GLN A 234 -4.53 -6.30 -6.85
CA GLN A 234 -3.99 -6.17 -5.49
C GLN A 234 -3.36 -4.78 -5.18
N GLY A 235 -3.55 -3.80 -6.04
CA GLY A 235 -2.92 -2.48 -5.93
C GLY A 235 -3.16 -1.73 -4.60
N LYS A 236 -4.16 -2.13 -3.80
CA LYS A 236 -4.44 -1.52 -2.49
C LYS A 236 -3.52 -2.08 -1.41
N VAL A 237 -3.35 -3.41 -1.35
CA VAL A 237 -2.44 -4.05 -0.41
C VAL A 237 -0.98 -3.72 -0.76
N GLU A 238 -0.63 -3.63 -2.05
CA GLU A 238 0.70 -3.15 -2.46
C GLU A 238 0.97 -1.70 -2.00
N ARG A 239 -0.05 -0.83 -2.08
CA ARG A 239 0.07 0.54 -1.57
C ARG A 239 0.18 0.58 -0.06
N PHE A 240 -0.51 -0.30 0.64
CA PHE A 240 -0.37 -0.51 2.08
C PHE A 240 1.07 -0.93 2.40
N HIS A 241 1.63 -1.92 1.70
CA HIS A 241 3.02 -2.37 1.84
C HIS A 241 4.05 -1.27 1.62
N ARG A 242 3.86 -0.41 0.62
CA ARG A 242 4.73 0.77 0.42
C ARG A 242 4.66 1.75 1.58
N THR A 243 3.47 1.92 2.16
CA THR A 243 3.29 2.80 3.33
C THR A 243 3.96 2.20 4.56
N LEU A 244 3.76 0.89 4.79
CA LEU A 244 4.41 0.13 5.86
C LEU A 244 5.94 0.23 5.77
N ALA A 245 6.53 -0.09 4.62
CA ALA A 245 7.97 -0.05 4.42
C ALA A 245 8.57 1.34 4.71
N ARG A 246 7.91 2.40 4.24
CA ARG A 246 8.34 3.78 4.51
C ARG A 246 8.27 4.14 5.99
N SER A 247 7.23 3.72 6.68
CA SER A 247 7.07 3.93 8.12
C SER A 247 8.16 3.20 8.90
N MET A 248 8.38 1.93 8.60
CA MET A 248 9.42 1.10 9.24
C MET A 248 10.81 1.69 9.06
N ILE A 249 11.17 2.12 7.84
CA ILE A 249 12.48 2.75 7.56
C ILE A 249 12.64 4.04 8.37
N LYS A 250 11.61 4.88 8.44
CA LYS A 250 11.68 6.17 9.16
C LYS A 250 11.78 6.01 10.66
N GLN A 251 11.12 5.02 11.23
CA GLN A 251 11.13 4.75 12.67
C GLN A 251 12.33 3.91 13.11
N GLY A 252 13.14 3.45 12.17
CA GLY A 252 14.20 2.48 12.39
C GLY A 252 13.68 1.05 12.40
N LEU A 253 14.34 0.19 11.63
CA LEU A 253 14.01 -1.24 11.55
C LEU A 253 14.30 -1.94 12.89
N PRO A 254 13.53 -2.95 13.27
CA PRO A 254 13.80 -3.78 14.44
C PRO A 254 15.21 -4.37 14.42
N THR A 255 15.82 -4.45 15.58
CA THR A 255 17.14 -5.09 15.78
C THR A 255 17.04 -6.52 16.28
N GLN A 256 15.84 -6.93 16.72
CA GLN A 256 15.54 -8.28 17.17
C GLN A 256 14.18 -8.71 16.60
N TRP A 257 14.05 -9.98 16.24
CA TRP A 257 12.86 -10.46 15.53
C TRP A 257 11.54 -10.25 16.32
N HIS A 258 11.55 -10.48 17.62
CA HIS A 258 10.35 -10.35 18.46
C HIS A 258 9.77 -8.91 18.50
N GLN A 259 10.53 -7.91 18.09
CA GLN A 259 10.08 -6.51 18.04
C GLN A 259 9.16 -6.22 16.83
N TRP A 260 9.12 -7.12 15.83
CA TRP A 260 8.35 -6.87 14.62
C TRP A 260 6.86 -6.69 14.89
N GLN A 261 6.26 -7.58 15.71
CA GLN A 261 4.83 -7.49 15.97
C GLN A 261 4.44 -6.17 16.66
N GLU A 262 5.17 -5.77 17.69
CA GLU A 262 4.94 -4.48 18.36
C GLU A 262 5.03 -3.29 17.39
N ARG A 263 6.00 -3.34 16.45
CA ARG A 263 6.14 -2.32 15.41
C ARG A 263 4.98 -2.31 14.42
N TYR A 264 4.48 -3.49 14.07
CA TYR A 264 3.34 -3.62 13.19
C TYR A 264 2.06 -3.15 13.86
N ASP A 265 1.85 -3.47 15.12
CA ASP A 265 0.69 -3.02 15.90
C ASP A 265 0.66 -1.49 15.99
N GLY A 266 1.76 -0.87 16.37
CA GLY A 266 1.88 0.58 16.41
C GLY A 266 1.74 1.27 15.04
N PHE A 267 2.18 0.63 13.95
CA PHE A 267 1.92 1.10 12.60
C PHE A 267 0.44 0.99 12.24
N LEU A 268 -0.19 -0.15 12.53
CA LEU A 268 -1.56 -0.44 12.19
C LEU A 268 -2.53 0.51 12.90
N ASP A 269 -2.29 0.79 14.17
CA ASP A 269 -3.06 1.77 14.94
C ASP A 269 -3.01 3.15 14.29
N ARG A 270 -1.82 3.65 13.97
CA ARG A 270 -1.70 4.94 13.30
C ARG A 270 -2.27 4.94 11.89
N TYR A 271 -2.11 3.84 11.16
CA TYR A 271 -2.65 3.69 9.81
C TYR A 271 -4.17 3.74 9.83
N ASN A 272 -4.81 3.02 10.75
CA ASN A 272 -6.25 2.89 10.84
C ASN A 272 -6.94 4.12 11.46
N TYR A 273 -6.37 4.68 12.53
CA TYR A 273 -7.07 5.68 13.36
C TYR A 273 -6.57 7.11 13.17
N VAL A 274 -5.35 7.30 12.70
CA VAL A 274 -4.72 8.64 12.65
C VAL A 274 -4.45 9.12 11.23
N ARG A 275 -4.06 8.22 10.33
CA ARG A 275 -3.63 8.56 8.98
C ARG A 275 -4.80 8.96 8.08
N PRO A 276 -4.87 10.21 7.55
CA PRO A 276 -5.84 10.59 6.53
C PRO A 276 -5.55 9.88 5.19
N HIS A 277 -6.57 9.33 4.56
CA HIS A 277 -6.46 8.64 3.27
C HIS A 277 -7.09 9.45 2.13
N GLU A 278 -6.27 9.89 1.18
CA GLU A 278 -6.73 10.67 0.02
C GLU A 278 -7.75 9.93 -0.83
N ALA A 279 -7.62 8.59 -0.94
CA ALA A 279 -8.51 7.77 -1.73
C ALA A 279 -9.94 7.66 -1.15
N ILE A 280 -10.11 7.93 0.13
CA ILE A 280 -11.39 7.88 0.85
C ILE A 280 -11.75 9.26 1.43
N GLY A 281 -11.45 10.34 0.69
CA GLY A 281 -11.86 11.68 1.07
C GLY A 281 -11.16 12.24 2.31
N MET A 282 -9.93 11.85 2.59
CA MET A 282 -9.16 12.21 3.80
C MET A 282 -9.70 11.64 5.12
N GLN A 283 -10.72 10.80 5.09
CA GLN A 283 -11.12 10.04 6.27
C GLN A 283 -10.01 9.08 6.69
N THR A 284 -10.00 8.69 7.96
CA THR A 284 -9.21 7.54 8.41
C THR A 284 -9.92 6.24 8.04
N PRO A 285 -9.19 5.12 7.83
CA PRO A 285 -9.81 3.82 7.57
C PRO A 285 -10.86 3.43 8.62
N ALA A 286 -10.59 3.68 9.90
CA ALA A 286 -11.51 3.38 11.00
C ALA A 286 -12.84 4.14 10.92
N GLN A 287 -12.88 5.33 10.32
CA GLN A 287 -14.12 6.09 10.12
C GLN A 287 -15.05 5.46 9.06
N ARG A 288 -14.50 4.62 8.18
CA ARG A 288 -15.27 3.91 7.15
C ARG A 288 -15.49 2.43 7.44
N TYR A 289 -14.70 1.87 8.36
CA TYR A 289 -14.79 0.48 8.72
C TYR A 289 -15.85 0.23 9.79
N ARG A 290 -16.52 -0.90 9.69
CA ARG A 290 -17.37 -1.47 10.75
C ARG A 290 -17.13 -2.97 10.80
N ARG A 291 -17.21 -3.56 11.99
CA ARG A 291 -17.06 -5.00 12.20
C ARG A 291 -18.10 -5.76 11.38
N SER A 292 -17.73 -6.92 10.85
CA SER A 292 -18.65 -7.84 10.18
C SER A 292 -19.58 -8.51 11.19
N GLU A 293 -20.84 -8.71 10.79
CA GLU A 293 -21.82 -9.50 11.55
C GLU A 293 -21.70 -11.00 11.30
N ARG A 294 -20.84 -11.42 10.36
CA ARG A 294 -20.52 -12.82 10.05
C ARG A 294 -19.48 -13.33 11.05
N PHE A 295 -19.92 -13.85 12.18
CA PHE A 295 -19.03 -14.32 13.24
C PHE A 295 -18.29 -15.60 12.87
N TYR A 296 -17.05 -15.73 13.34
CA TYR A 296 -16.29 -16.98 13.25
C TYR A 296 -16.93 -18.05 14.16
N ARG A 297 -16.97 -19.27 13.63
CA ARG A 297 -17.41 -20.45 14.37
C ARG A 297 -16.35 -21.54 14.18
N PRO A 298 -15.74 -22.06 15.25
CA PRO A 298 -14.73 -23.13 15.13
C PRO A 298 -15.28 -24.40 14.48
N GLN A 299 -16.56 -24.70 14.74
CA GLN A 299 -17.23 -25.86 14.15
C GLN A 299 -17.89 -25.44 12.83
N THR A 300 -17.55 -26.14 11.78
CA THR A 300 -18.18 -25.95 10.47
C THR A 300 -19.57 -26.56 10.46
N VAL A 301 -20.54 -25.84 9.92
CA VAL A 301 -21.89 -26.37 9.73
C VAL A 301 -21.86 -27.39 8.60
N PRO A 302 -22.51 -28.58 8.75
CA PRO A 302 -22.65 -29.52 7.66
C PRO A 302 -23.27 -28.83 6.44
N TRP A 303 -22.68 -29.07 5.27
CA TRP A 303 -23.17 -28.49 4.02
C TRP A 303 -24.14 -29.42 3.34
N GLN A 304 -25.27 -28.90 2.87
CA GLN A 304 -26.25 -29.64 2.09
C GLN A 304 -26.27 -29.11 0.67
N TYR A 305 -26.02 -29.98 -0.27
CA TYR A 305 -26.14 -29.66 -1.69
C TYR A 305 -27.57 -29.69 -2.15
N PRO A 306 -27.97 -28.92 -3.16
CA PRO A 306 -29.29 -29.06 -3.80
C PRO A 306 -29.54 -30.49 -4.29
N GLU A 307 -30.75 -31.00 -4.16
CA GLU A 307 -31.13 -32.37 -4.59
C GLU A 307 -30.94 -32.59 -6.09
N THR A 308 -30.86 -31.53 -6.87
CA THR A 308 -30.60 -31.57 -8.31
C THR A 308 -29.15 -31.89 -8.67
N LEU A 309 -28.23 -31.85 -7.74
CA LEU A 309 -26.81 -32.13 -7.96
C LEU A 309 -26.45 -33.50 -7.43
N GLU A 310 -25.67 -34.25 -8.20
CA GLU A 310 -25.11 -35.50 -7.74
C GLU A 310 -23.94 -35.24 -6.77
N VAL A 311 -23.98 -35.92 -5.62
CA VAL A 311 -22.97 -35.76 -4.56
C VAL A 311 -22.08 -37.00 -4.53
N VAL A 312 -20.78 -36.79 -4.67
CA VAL A 312 -19.76 -37.83 -4.64
C VAL A 312 -18.73 -37.57 -3.57
N ARG A 313 -18.06 -38.61 -3.07
CA ARG A 313 -17.00 -38.49 -2.07
C ARG A 313 -15.65 -38.53 -2.75
N VAL A 314 -14.76 -37.62 -2.33
CA VAL A 314 -13.35 -37.61 -2.74
C VAL A 314 -12.61 -38.72 -1.99
N ASP A 315 -11.92 -39.59 -2.70
CA ASP A 315 -11.19 -40.73 -2.13
C ASP A 315 -9.83 -40.30 -1.51
N ALA A 316 -9.12 -41.26 -0.91
CA ALA A 316 -7.84 -41.04 -0.25
C ALA A 316 -6.72 -40.51 -1.18
N ASN A 317 -6.91 -40.58 -2.51
CA ASN A 317 -5.99 -40.08 -3.53
C ASN A 317 -6.45 -38.74 -4.13
N GLY A 318 -7.45 -38.07 -3.55
CA GLY A 318 -7.97 -36.81 -4.07
C GLY A 318 -8.83 -36.99 -5.36
N MET A 319 -9.37 -38.19 -5.61
CA MET A 319 -10.11 -38.50 -6.82
C MET A 319 -11.61 -38.76 -6.54
N ILE A 320 -12.43 -38.50 -7.53
CA ILE A 320 -13.84 -38.94 -7.57
C ILE A 320 -14.01 -40.05 -8.62
N ARG A 321 -15.04 -40.88 -8.45
CA ARG A 321 -15.47 -41.83 -9.47
C ARG A 321 -16.71 -41.28 -10.16
N TRP A 322 -16.62 -41.12 -11.50
CA TRP A 322 -17.71 -40.66 -12.36
C TRP A 322 -17.79 -41.53 -13.60
N GLU A 323 -18.98 -42.04 -13.93
CA GLU A 323 -19.21 -42.93 -15.07
C GLU A 323 -18.20 -44.08 -15.17
N GLY A 324 -17.85 -44.69 -14.05
CA GLY A 324 -16.90 -45.81 -14.00
C GLY A 324 -15.43 -45.43 -14.10
N ARG A 325 -15.08 -44.15 -14.35
CA ARG A 325 -13.70 -43.64 -14.42
C ARG A 325 -13.32 -42.86 -13.16
N ARG A 326 -12.01 -42.76 -12.91
CA ARG A 326 -11.49 -41.97 -11.79
C ARG A 326 -10.91 -40.64 -12.32
N HIS A 327 -11.30 -39.56 -11.71
CA HIS A 327 -10.85 -38.21 -12.07
C HIS A 327 -10.26 -37.50 -10.86
N PHE A 328 -9.11 -36.87 -11.04
CA PHE A 328 -8.46 -36.12 -9.98
C PHE A 328 -9.20 -34.80 -9.73
N VAL A 329 -9.48 -34.53 -8.45
CA VAL A 329 -10.12 -33.29 -8.00
C VAL A 329 -9.11 -32.44 -7.21
N CYS A 330 -8.75 -32.90 -6.00
CA CYS A 330 -7.87 -32.14 -5.11
C CYS A 330 -7.48 -32.98 -3.89
N GLU A 331 -6.21 -32.97 -3.53
CA GLU A 331 -5.74 -33.64 -2.30
C GLU A 331 -6.26 -32.99 -1.01
N ALA A 332 -6.47 -31.66 -1.02
CA ALA A 332 -6.99 -30.97 0.15
C ALA A 332 -8.47 -31.30 0.46
N LEU A 333 -9.19 -31.93 -0.49
CA LEU A 333 -10.59 -32.34 -0.35
C LEU A 333 -10.75 -33.83 -0.02
N VAL A 334 -9.67 -34.54 0.29
CA VAL A 334 -9.75 -35.97 0.68
C VAL A 334 -10.77 -36.17 1.79
N HIS A 335 -11.64 -37.16 1.58
CA HIS A 335 -12.79 -37.51 2.45
C HIS A 335 -13.94 -36.50 2.50
N HIS A 336 -13.86 -35.34 1.81
CA HIS A 336 -15.00 -34.43 1.69
C HIS A 336 -16.01 -34.93 0.65
N GLN A 337 -17.24 -34.48 0.82
CA GLN A 337 -18.29 -34.59 -0.19
C GLN A 337 -18.21 -33.36 -1.12
N VAL A 338 -18.34 -33.60 -2.40
CA VAL A 338 -18.41 -32.58 -3.44
C VAL A 338 -19.63 -32.87 -4.31
N ALA A 339 -20.24 -31.82 -4.85
CA ALA A 339 -21.24 -32.01 -5.88
C ALA A 339 -20.60 -31.96 -7.27
N VAL A 340 -21.24 -32.57 -8.25
CA VAL A 340 -20.80 -32.52 -9.64
C VAL A 340 -21.95 -32.08 -10.53
N GLU A 341 -21.60 -31.28 -11.55
CA GLU A 341 -22.55 -30.79 -12.54
C GLU A 341 -21.95 -31.02 -13.94
N GLN A 342 -22.67 -31.75 -14.76
CA GLN A 342 -22.22 -32.05 -16.11
C GLN A 342 -22.77 -31.02 -17.11
N LEU A 343 -21.89 -30.40 -17.86
CA LEU A 343 -22.20 -29.48 -18.94
C LEU A 343 -21.60 -29.99 -20.26
N GLY A 344 -22.35 -30.74 -20.99
CA GLY A 344 -21.89 -31.40 -22.23
C GLY A 344 -20.76 -32.40 -21.96
N GLN A 345 -19.56 -32.13 -22.43
CA GLN A 345 -18.37 -32.98 -22.21
C GLN A 345 -17.53 -32.54 -21.01
N GLU A 346 -17.96 -31.55 -20.29
CA GLU A 346 -17.27 -31.04 -19.13
C GLU A 346 -18.00 -31.40 -17.83
N LEU A 347 -17.27 -31.80 -16.82
CA LEU A 347 -17.77 -32.05 -15.48
C LEU A 347 -17.17 -31.00 -14.55
N LEU A 348 -18.03 -30.18 -13.99
CA LEU A 348 -17.65 -29.18 -12.99
C LEU A 348 -17.82 -29.77 -11.59
N VAL A 349 -16.81 -29.61 -10.76
CA VAL A 349 -16.82 -30.07 -9.35
C VAL A 349 -17.03 -28.88 -8.44
N LEU A 350 -18.05 -28.97 -7.61
CA LEU A 350 -18.48 -27.96 -6.67
C LEU A 350 -18.16 -28.40 -5.24
N PHE A 351 -17.40 -27.59 -4.51
CA PHE A 351 -17.22 -27.75 -3.06
C PHE A 351 -17.91 -26.59 -2.34
N ARG A 352 -18.97 -26.92 -1.61
CA ARG A 352 -19.92 -25.96 -1.05
C ARG A 352 -20.48 -25.02 -2.12
N ASN A 353 -20.18 -23.72 -2.05
CA ASN A 353 -20.60 -22.69 -3.01
C ASN A 353 -19.53 -22.31 -4.02
N MET A 354 -18.44 -23.09 -4.12
CA MET A 354 -17.31 -22.80 -5.00
C MET A 354 -17.11 -23.93 -6.02
N TYR A 355 -17.09 -23.60 -7.30
CA TYR A 355 -16.48 -24.48 -8.30
C TYR A 355 -14.98 -24.57 -8.03
N VAL A 356 -14.46 -25.80 -8.03
CA VAL A 356 -13.05 -26.03 -7.63
C VAL A 356 -12.24 -26.78 -8.69
N ARG A 357 -12.93 -27.52 -9.58
CA ARG A 357 -12.28 -28.30 -10.63
C ARG A 357 -13.19 -28.41 -11.86
N GLN A 358 -12.57 -28.37 -13.04
CA GLN A 358 -13.16 -28.69 -14.33
C GLN A 358 -12.47 -29.94 -14.89
N ILE A 359 -13.25 -30.86 -15.38
CA ILE A 359 -12.81 -32.16 -15.89
C ILE A 359 -13.37 -32.34 -17.31
N ASP A 360 -12.52 -32.54 -18.28
CA ASP A 360 -12.90 -32.92 -19.66
C ASP A 360 -13.12 -34.43 -19.70
N LEU A 361 -14.35 -34.85 -19.90
CA LEU A 361 -14.76 -36.27 -19.91
C LEU A 361 -14.23 -37.06 -21.11
N GLN A 362 -13.90 -36.39 -22.22
CA GLN A 362 -13.32 -37.06 -23.39
C GLN A 362 -11.85 -37.38 -23.16
N THR A 363 -11.10 -36.41 -22.70
CA THR A 363 -9.65 -36.53 -22.55
C THR A 363 -9.21 -36.95 -21.13
N SER A 364 -10.13 -36.95 -20.17
CA SER A 364 -9.89 -37.14 -18.74
C SER A 364 -8.88 -36.12 -18.16
N ARG A 365 -8.63 -35.00 -18.84
CA ARG A 365 -7.81 -33.91 -18.32
C ARG A 365 -8.58 -33.12 -17.29
N THR A 366 -7.89 -32.70 -16.23
CA THR A 366 -8.47 -31.89 -15.18
C THR A 366 -7.70 -30.61 -14.99
N SER A 367 -8.38 -29.49 -14.69
CA SER A 367 -7.78 -28.20 -14.40
C SER A 367 -8.45 -27.53 -13.20
N ALA A 368 -7.70 -26.70 -12.48
CA ALA A 368 -8.29 -25.89 -11.42
C ALA A 368 -9.27 -24.88 -12.05
N PHE A 369 -10.48 -24.83 -11.49
CA PHE A 369 -11.52 -23.89 -11.88
C PHE A 369 -12.15 -23.35 -10.60
N ILE A 370 -11.59 -22.26 -10.07
CA ILE A 370 -11.99 -21.73 -8.75
C ILE A 370 -12.80 -20.46 -8.97
N HIS A 371 -14.11 -20.59 -8.86
CA HIS A 371 -15.07 -19.51 -9.00
C HIS A 371 -16.23 -19.66 -8.03
N PRO A 372 -16.72 -18.57 -7.40
CA PRO A 372 -17.97 -18.58 -6.66
C PRO A 372 -19.15 -18.93 -7.58
N LEU A 373 -20.12 -19.65 -7.06
CA LEU A 373 -21.34 -20.00 -7.80
C LEU A 373 -22.10 -18.74 -8.27
N THR A 374 -22.05 -17.68 -7.49
CA THR A 374 -22.75 -16.42 -7.77
C THR A 374 -22.15 -15.59 -8.90
N ASP A 375 -20.92 -15.84 -9.31
CA ASP A 375 -20.25 -15.06 -10.36
C ASP A 375 -20.46 -15.64 -11.78
N LEU A 376 -21.18 -16.77 -11.91
CA LEU A 376 -21.50 -17.42 -13.19
C LEU A 376 -22.93 -17.13 -13.69
N THR A 377 -23.71 -16.37 -12.94
CA THR A 377 -25.02 -15.86 -13.33
C THR A 377 -24.92 -14.37 -13.67
#